data_c1697d27c242c2a0cd4ac89d4d4e43ea
#
_entry.id   c1697d27c242c2a0cd4ac89d4d4e43ea
#
_cell.length_a   1.000
_cell.length_b   1.000
_cell.length_c   1.000
_cell.angle_alpha   90.00
_cell.angle_beta   90.00
_cell.angle_gamma   90.00
#
_symmetry.space_group_name_H-M   'P 1'
#
loop_
_entity.id
_entity.type
_entity.pdbx_description
1 polymer ?
#
loop_
_entity_poly.entity_id
_entity_poly.type
_entity_poly.pdbx_seq_one_letter_code
_entity_poly.pdbx_strand_id
1 'polypeptide(L)'
;MITDLTLIEPGEALVIPKGKVALLFHIPGHCAGCKRVISILETKKLENWTIIKIDSEDENMSGLIKKYNVSMAPTLVIFENGEQKETIAGLKAFIEKKDMFGE
;
A
#
# COMPACT_ATOMS: atom_id res chain seq x y z
N MET A 1 4.89 6.53 9.06
CA MET A 1 5.69 5.31 9.25
C MET A 1 5.45 4.33 8.10
N ILE A 2 6.51 3.77 7.56
CA ILE A 2 6.44 2.77 6.48
C ILE A 2 6.94 1.44 7.04
N THR A 3 6.12 0.40 6.95
CA THR A 3 6.47 -0.93 7.46
C THR A 3 6.14 -2.00 6.43
N ASP A 4 6.80 -3.15 6.54
CA ASP A 4 6.49 -4.30 5.72
C ASP A 4 5.51 -5.21 6.46
N LEU A 5 4.50 -5.70 5.74
CA LEU A 5 3.59 -6.69 6.28
C LEU A 5 4.20 -8.08 6.16
N THR A 6 4.11 -8.86 7.21
CA THR A 6 4.50 -10.26 7.20
C THR A 6 3.29 -11.09 7.61
N LEU A 7 2.90 -12.02 6.75
CA LEU A 7 1.85 -13.00 7.07
C LEU A 7 2.44 -14.39 7.09
N ILE A 8 1.98 -15.21 8.01
CA ILE A 8 2.50 -16.57 8.19
C ILE A 8 1.79 -17.55 7.27
N GLU A 9 0.52 -17.27 6.94
CA GLU A 9 -0.27 -18.15 6.09
C GLU A 9 -1.26 -17.35 5.23
N PRO A 10 -1.71 -17.94 4.08
CA PRO A 10 -2.53 -17.19 3.12
C PRO A 10 -3.89 -16.70 3.64
N GLY A 11 -4.45 -17.38 4.62
CA GLY A 11 -5.77 -16.99 5.17
C GLY A 11 -5.70 -16.07 6.37
N GLU A 12 -4.53 -15.61 6.72
CA GLU A 12 -4.36 -14.75 7.88
C GLU A 12 -5.02 -13.40 7.67
N ALA A 13 -5.76 -12.93 8.67
CA ALA A 13 -6.45 -11.64 8.58
C ALA A 13 -5.49 -10.48 8.88
N LEU A 14 -5.68 -9.39 8.14
CA LEU A 14 -4.97 -8.15 8.39
C LEU A 14 -5.91 -7.21 9.14
N VAL A 15 -5.45 -6.72 10.29
CA VAL A 15 -6.18 -5.70 11.06
C VAL A 15 -5.68 -4.33 10.63
N ILE A 16 -6.58 -3.50 10.10
CA ILE A 16 -6.23 -2.16 9.66
C ILE A 16 -6.15 -1.22 10.88
N PRO A 17 -5.02 -0.56 11.10
CA PRO A 17 -4.90 0.40 12.20
C PRO A 17 -5.88 1.57 12.05
N LYS A 18 -6.14 2.27 13.15
CA LYS A 18 -6.92 3.51 13.11
C LYS A 18 -6.10 4.62 12.46
N GLY A 19 -6.79 5.68 12.03
CA GLY A 19 -6.15 6.80 11.38
C GLY A 19 -6.03 6.58 9.89
N LYS A 20 -5.13 7.32 9.28
CA LYS A 20 -4.90 7.23 7.83
C LYS A 20 -3.91 6.11 7.54
N VAL A 21 -4.33 5.16 6.72
CA VAL A 21 -3.54 3.98 6.37
C VAL A 21 -3.54 3.80 4.86
N ALA A 22 -2.38 3.48 4.31
CA ALA A 22 -2.27 3.06 2.92
C ALA A 22 -1.66 1.68 2.88
N LEU A 23 -2.35 0.75 2.23
CA LEU A 23 -1.78 -0.56 1.90
C LEU A 23 -1.13 -0.41 0.54
N LEU A 24 0.19 -0.56 0.48
CA LEU A 24 0.93 -0.44 -0.77
C LEU A 24 1.30 -1.83 -1.27
N PHE A 25 0.61 -2.26 -2.33
CA PHE A 25 0.91 -3.51 -3.01
C PHE A 25 2.02 -3.26 -4.01
N HIS A 26 3.16 -3.92 -3.82
CA HIS A 26 4.34 -3.70 -4.65
C HIS A 26 5.02 -5.03 -4.97
N ILE A 27 5.98 -4.99 -5.90
CA ILE A 27 6.80 -6.16 -6.25
C ILE A 27 8.25 -5.80 -5.96
N PRO A 28 8.80 -6.28 -4.84
CA PRO A 28 10.19 -5.97 -4.49
C PRO A 28 11.16 -6.44 -5.57
N GLY A 29 12.07 -5.57 -5.96
CA GLY A 29 13.14 -5.91 -6.88
C GLY A 29 12.81 -5.85 -8.37
N HIS A 30 11.54 -5.86 -8.75
CA HIS A 30 11.16 -6.00 -10.17
C HIS A 30 10.21 -4.93 -10.70
N CYS A 31 9.89 -3.92 -9.92
CA CYS A 31 8.87 -2.95 -10.29
C CYS A 31 9.43 -1.54 -10.18
N ALA A 32 9.77 -0.93 -11.31
CA ALA A 32 10.31 0.43 -11.32
C ALA A 32 9.28 1.43 -10.78
N GLY A 33 8.01 1.29 -11.13
CA GLY A 33 6.94 2.15 -10.62
C GLY A 33 6.76 2.03 -9.11
N CYS A 34 6.91 0.82 -8.58
CA CYS A 34 6.84 0.59 -7.13
C CYS A 34 7.98 1.29 -6.41
N LYS A 35 9.19 1.19 -6.94
CA LYS A 35 10.36 1.87 -6.36
C LYS A 35 10.17 3.37 -6.37
N ARG A 36 9.58 3.90 -7.43
CA ARG A 36 9.29 5.33 -7.55
C ARG A 36 8.30 5.79 -6.49
N VAL A 37 7.21 5.04 -6.29
CA VAL A 37 6.21 5.34 -5.27
C VAL A 37 6.85 5.35 -3.89
N ILE A 38 7.61 4.31 -3.57
CA ILE A 38 8.26 4.20 -2.26
C ILE A 38 9.24 5.35 -2.05
N SER A 39 10.03 5.67 -3.07
CA SER A 39 10.99 6.78 -3.01
C SER A 39 10.28 8.11 -2.71
N ILE A 40 9.16 8.37 -3.37
CA ILE A 40 8.38 9.58 -3.13
C ILE A 40 7.82 9.61 -1.72
N LEU A 41 7.25 8.48 -1.26
CA LEU A 41 6.71 8.39 0.10
C LEU A 41 7.80 8.62 1.16
N GLU A 42 9.00 8.12 0.92
CA GLU A 42 10.11 8.28 1.87
C GLU A 42 10.56 9.74 2.00
N THR A 43 10.28 10.58 1.02
CA THR A 43 10.60 12.01 1.11
C THR A 43 9.55 12.80 1.87
N LYS A 44 8.42 12.19 2.18
CA LYS A 44 7.31 12.87 2.85
C LYS A 44 7.39 12.65 4.35
N LYS A 45 6.85 13.59 5.11
CA LYS A 45 6.86 13.47 6.57
C LYS A 45 5.95 12.37 7.07
N LEU A 46 4.87 12.08 6.35
CA LEU A 46 3.89 11.04 6.68
C LEU A 46 3.34 11.14 8.11
N GLU A 47 3.16 12.36 8.59
CA GLU A 47 2.52 12.58 9.87
C GLU A 47 1.09 12.05 9.81
N ASN A 48 0.70 11.28 10.80
CA ASN A 48 -0.62 10.65 10.89
C ASN A 48 -0.88 9.59 9.81
N TRP A 49 0.13 9.17 9.06
CA TRP A 49 0.01 8.09 8.08
C TRP A 49 0.74 6.84 8.52
N THR A 50 0.11 5.69 8.29
CA THR A 50 0.75 4.38 8.40
C THR A 50 0.73 3.77 7.00
N ILE A 51 1.92 3.51 6.45
CA ILE A 51 2.05 2.87 5.14
C ILE A 51 2.49 1.43 5.37
N ILE A 52 1.70 0.49 4.89
CA ILE A 52 1.99 -0.94 5.05
C ILE A 52 2.30 -1.49 3.67
N LYS A 53 3.54 -1.91 3.46
CA LYS A 53 3.96 -2.49 2.19
C LYS A 53 3.61 -3.96 2.15
N ILE A 54 3.02 -4.39 1.05
CA ILE A 54 2.57 -5.76 0.84
C ILE A 54 3.26 -6.29 -0.42
N ASP A 55 4.05 -7.34 -0.25
CA ASP A 55 4.72 -8.00 -1.37
C ASP A 55 3.69 -8.80 -2.16
N SER A 56 3.37 -8.32 -3.36
CA SER A 56 2.34 -8.93 -4.20
C SER A 56 2.71 -10.30 -4.74
N GLU A 57 3.99 -10.67 -4.66
CA GLU A 57 4.46 -11.99 -5.11
C GLU A 57 4.52 -13.02 -3.98
N ASP A 58 4.32 -12.57 -2.74
CA ASP A 58 4.25 -13.48 -1.60
C ASP A 58 2.89 -14.17 -1.61
N GLU A 59 2.89 -15.49 -1.74
CA GLU A 59 1.63 -16.24 -1.81
C GLU A 59 0.78 -16.11 -0.54
N ASN A 60 1.36 -15.75 0.59
CA ASN A 60 0.60 -15.48 1.81
C ASN A 60 -0.26 -14.22 1.69
N MET A 61 0.01 -13.38 0.70
CA MET A 61 -0.74 -12.14 0.46
C MET A 61 -1.88 -12.30 -0.54
N SER A 62 -2.03 -13.50 -1.13
CA SER A 62 -3.03 -13.75 -2.18
C SER A 62 -4.45 -13.41 -1.75
N GLY A 63 -4.79 -13.66 -0.48
CA GLY A 63 -6.12 -13.32 0.05
C GLY A 63 -6.39 -11.83 0.07
N LEU A 64 -5.35 -11.04 0.39
CA LEU A 64 -5.48 -9.58 0.41
C LEU A 64 -5.60 -9.02 -1.00
N ILE A 65 -4.82 -9.55 -1.93
CA ILE A 65 -4.87 -9.14 -3.35
C ILE A 65 -6.28 -9.35 -3.88
N LYS A 66 -6.86 -10.50 -3.58
CA LYS A 66 -8.23 -10.83 -4.01
C LYS A 66 -9.26 -9.95 -3.31
N LYS A 67 -9.13 -9.78 -2.00
CA LYS A 67 -10.07 -9.00 -1.20
C LYS A 67 -10.18 -7.55 -1.70
N TYR A 68 -9.06 -6.94 -2.03
CA TYR A 68 -9.03 -5.55 -2.47
C TYR A 68 -8.98 -5.40 -3.97
N ASN A 69 -9.15 -6.50 -4.70
CA ASN A 69 -9.24 -6.51 -6.17
C ASN A 69 -8.04 -5.84 -6.84
N VAL A 70 -6.84 -6.15 -6.33
CA VAL A 70 -5.60 -5.58 -6.85
C VAL A 70 -5.19 -6.33 -8.12
N SER A 71 -5.02 -5.60 -9.21
CA SER A 71 -4.68 -6.19 -10.52
C SER A 71 -3.35 -5.71 -11.07
N MET A 72 -2.69 -4.79 -10.40
CA MET A 72 -1.41 -4.23 -10.86
C MET A 72 -0.59 -3.74 -9.69
N ALA A 73 0.69 -3.51 -9.91
CA ALA A 73 1.58 -2.88 -8.94
C ALA A 73 2.26 -1.67 -9.61
N PRO A 74 2.43 -0.56 -8.92
CA PRO A 74 2.01 -0.32 -7.55
C PRO A 74 0.51 -0.02 -7.44
N THR A 75 -0.12 -0.45 -6.35
CA THR A 75 -1.50 -0.09 -6.03
C THR A 75 -1.55 0.27 -4.55
N LEU A 76 -2.20 1.39 -4.23
CA LEU A 76 -2.41 1.80 -2.85
C LEU A 76 -3.90 1.76 -2.54
N VAL A 77 -4.25 1.08 -1.45
CA VAL A 77 -5.62 1.06 -0.94
C VAL A 77 -5.65 1.92 0.31
N ILE A 78 -6.45 2.98 0.28
CA ILE A 78 -6.45 4.02 1.30
C ILE A 78 -7.59 3.80 2.28
N PHE A 79 -7.25 3.85 3.57
CA PHE A 79 -8.21 3.70 4.67
C PHE A 79 -8.14 4.91 5.58
N GLU A 80 -9.28 5.23 6.21
CA GLU A 80 -9.32 6.21 7.28
C GLU A 80 -10.22 5.66 8.38
N ASN A 81 -9.64 5.47 9.55
CA ASN A 81 -10.34 4.90 10.72
C ASN A 81 -11.02 3.56 10.39
N GLY A 82 -10.32 2.71 9.65
CA GLY A 82 -10.79 1.37 9.30
C GLY A 82 -11.70 1.32 8.09
N GLU A 83 -12.10 2.45 7.54
CA GLU A 83 -12.99 2.50 6.38
C GLU A 83 -12.20 2.72 5.11
N GLN A 84 -12.42 1.88 4.11
CA GLN A 84 -11.76 2.01 2.81
C GLN A 84 -12.31 3.23 2.08
N LYS A 85 -11.43 4.14 1.68
CA LYS A 85 -11.80 5.39 1.02
C LYS A 85 -11.60 5.36 -0.50
N GLU A 86 -10.47 4.84 -0.95
CA GLU A 86 -10.19 4.79 -2.39
C GLU A 86 -9.07 3.82 -2.70
N THR A 87 -8.93 3.51 -3.98
CA THR A 87 -7.83 2.71 -4.50
C THR A 87 -7.09 3.54 -5.55
N ILE A 88 -5.78 3.62 -5.41
CA ILE A 88 -4.92 4.35 -6.35
C ILE A 88 -4.10 3.30 -7.10
N ALA A 89 -4.48 3.03 -8.34
CA ALA A 89 -3.85 1.97 -9.13
C ALA A 89 -2.86 2.55 -10.13
N GLY A 90 -1.61 2.18 -10.00
CA GLY A 90 -0.55 2.56 -10.92
C GLY A 90 0.19 3.82 -10.53
N LEU A 91 1.39 3.97 -11.10
CA LEU A 91 2.27 5.10 -10.81
C LEU A 91 1.65 6.44 -11.19
N LYS A 92 1.02 6.51 -12.37
CA LYS A 92 0.43 7.76 -12.84
C LYS A 92 -0.64 8.26 -11.88
N ALA A 93 -1.54 7.39 -11.45
CA ALA A 93 -2.59 7.75 -10.51
C ALA A 93 -1.99 8.20 -9.17
N PHE A 94 -0.93 7.54 -8.72
CA PHE A 94 -0.24 7.94 -7.50
C PHE A 94 0.37 9.34 -7.63
N ILE A 95 1.05 9.62 -8.74
CA ILE A 95 1.68 10.94 -8.96
C ILE A 95 0.62 12.04 -8.89
N GLU A 96 -0.57 11.79 -9.44
CA GLU A 96 -1.66 12.76 -9.42
C GLU A 96 -2.21 13.02 -8.00
N LYS A 97 -2.06 12.05 -7.10
CA LYS A 97 -2.62 12.13 -5.74
C LYS A 97 -1.58 12.17 -4.63
N LYS A 98 -0.31 12.27 -4.97
CA LYS A 98 0.76 12.16 -3.96
C LYS A 98 0.69 13.23 -2.86
N ASP A 99 0.07 14.37 -3.15
CA ASP A 99 -0.01 15.45 -2.16
C ASP A 99 -0.91 15.13 -0.97
N MET A 100 -1.76 14.09 -1.09
CA MET A 100 -2.58 13.67 0.04
C MET A 100 -1.74 13.18 1.21
N PHE A 101 -0.51 12.72 0.93
CA PHE A 101 0.40 12.21 1.95
C PHE A 101 1.22 13.30 2.65
N GLY A 102 0.96 14.56 2.34
CA GLY A 102 1.66 15.69 2.93
C GLY A 102 2.93 16.05 2.17
N GLU A 103 3.80 16.76 2.86
CA GLU A 103 5.04 17.25 2.28
C GLU A 103 6.26 16.44 2.61
#